data_6086bc95fba6dc8b478af95998291deb
#
_entry.id   6086bc95fba6dc8b478af95998291deb
#
_cell.length_a   1.000
_cell.length_b   1.000
_cell.length_c   1.000
_cell.angle_alpha   90.00
_cell.angle_beta   90.00
_cell.angle_gamma   90.00
#
_symmetry.space_group_name_H-M   'P 1'
#
loop_
_entity.id
_entity.type
_entity.pdbx_description
1 polymer ?
#
loop_
_entity_poly.entity_id
_entity_poly.type
_entity_poly.pdbx_seq_one_letter_code
_entity_poly.pdbx_strand_id
1 'polypeptide(L)'
;MTELVLASRSTARAAVLSQAGLQFTVRMADIDEAGPKRSMREQGAEAVALHLAHAKAAAVDHADGALVIGADQILVCEGAWFGKPAGLGEAREHLRRLRGRMHTLVTAVVLHRHGRPLWSHVAVPALRMRALSDAAIDAVLAQDGPACLSTVGAYRIEGPGVQLFEHIEGEWPAILGLPLLPLLAALRDTPGVAGLLPN
;
A
#
# COMPACT_ATOMS: atom_id res chain seq x y z
N MET A 1 -15.17 1.77 -23.64
CA MET A 1 -15.08 1.41 -22.19
C MET A 1 -14.04 2.33 -21.55
N THR A 2 -14.30 2.84 -20.35
CA THR A 2 -13.33 3.65 -19.62
C THR A 2 -12.13 2.77 -19.24
N GLU A 3 -10.91 3.20 -19.59
CA GLU A 3 -9.69 2.53 -19.18
C GLU A 3 -9.49 2.74 -17.66
N LEU A 4 -9.08 1.68 -16.94
CA LEU A 4 -8.64 1.76 -15.55
C LEU A 4 -7.12 1.60 -15.52
N VAL A 5 -6.42 2.53 -14.87
CA VAL A 5 -4.96 2.54 -14.76
C VAL A 5 -4.55 2.47 -13.30
N LEU A 6 -3.63 1.57 -12.97
CA LEU A 6 -2.97 1.52 -11.67
C LEU A 6 -1.60 2.20 -11.74
N ALA A 7 -1.47 3.36 -11.08
CA ALA A 7 -0.23 4.13 -10.99
C ALA A 7 0.69 3.58 -9.88
N SER A 8 1.21 2.35 -10.06
CA SER A 8 1.98 1.68 -9.01
C SER A 8 2.94 0.63 -9.55
N ARG A 9 4.10 0.46 -8.88
CA ARG A 9 5.04 -0.66 -9.09
C ARG A 9 4.71 -1.87 -8.21
N SER A 10 3.73 -1.76 -7.31
CA SER A 10 3.41 -2.82 -6.33
C SER A 10 2.69 -3.99 -6.98
N THR A 11 3.32 -5.16 -6.97
CA THR A 11 2.70 -6.41 -7.40
C THR A 11 1.54 -6.84 -6.51
N ALA A 12 1.62 -6.55 -5.20
CA ALA A 12 0.54 -6.83 -4.25
C ALA A 12 -0.72 -6.03 -4.58
N ARG A 13 -0.61 -4.73 -4.89
CA ARG A 13 -1.77 -3.91 -5.33
C ARG A 13 -2.38 -4.41 -6.64
N ALA A 14 -1.53 -4.77 -7.59
CA ALA A 14 -2.00 -5.33 -8.85
C ALA A 14 -2.72 -6.67 -8.62
N ALA A 15 -2.19 -7.53 -7.75
CA ALA A 15 -2.83 -8.80 -7.39
C ALA A 15 -4.21 -8.59 -6.73
N VAL A 16 -4.34 -7.61 -5.82
CA VAL A 16 -5.63 -7.27 -5.19
C VAL A 16 -6.68 -6.89 -6.23
N LEU A 17 -6.34 -6.02 -7.21
CA LEU A 17 -7.28 -5.64 -8.28
C LEU A 17 -7.62 -6.81 -9.21
N SER A 18 -6.61 -7.61 -9.58
CA SER A 18 -6.81 -8.78 -10.45
C SER A 18 -7.69 -9.84 -9.78
N GLN A 19 -7.49 -10.12 -8.50
CA GLN A 19 -8.31 -11.06 -7.72
C GLN A 19 -9.76 -10.57 -7.56
N ALA A 20 -9.98 -9.26 -7.59
CA ALA A 20 -11.30 -8.65 -7.63
C ALA A 20 -11.95 -8.69 -9.03
N GLY A 21 -11.29 -9.26 -10.03
CA GLY A 21 -11.81 -9.37 -11.40
C GLY A 21 -11.74 -8.09 -12.23
N LEU A 22 -11.05 -7.06 -11.75
CA LEU A 22 -10.90 -5.81 -12.48
C LEU A 22 -9.91 -5.93 -13.64
N GLN A 23 -10.26 -5.34 -14.77
CA GLN A 23 -9.36 -5.16 -15.93
C GLN A 23 -8.70 -3.78 -15.81
N PHE A 24 -7.38 -3.73 -15.81
CA PHE A 24 -6.62 -2.48 -15.69
C PHE A 24 -5.26 -2.59 -16.37
N THR A 25 -4.67 -1.44 -16.66
CA THR A 25 -3.28 -1.33 -17.10
C THR A 25 -2.40 -0.84 -15.94
N VAL A 26 -1.16 -1.30 -15.88
CA VAL A 26 -0.18 -0.81 -14.90
C VAL A 26 0.70 0.24 -15.54
N ARG A 27 0.80 1.41 -14.92
CA ARG A 27 1.73 2.48 -15.29
C ARG A 27 2.60 2.83 -14.09
N MET A 28 3.90 2.90 -14.28
CA MET A 28 4.82 3.25 -13.21
C MET A 28 4.89 4.76 -13.05
N ALA A 29 4.56 5.26 -11.86
CA ALA A 29 4.77 6.65 -11.51
C ALA A 29 6.24 6.84 -11.09
N ASP A 30 6.89 7.80 -11.72
CA ASP A 30 8.24 8.24 -11.34
C ASP A 30 8.13 9.56 -10.59
N ILE A 31 8.18 9.48 -9.25
CA ILE A 31 8.07 10.62 -8.34
C ILE A 31 9.10 10.54 -7.23
N ASP A 32 9.50 11.68 -6.68
CA ASP A 32 10.25 11.72 -5.42
C ASP A 32 9.35 11.41 -4.23
N GLU A 33 9.43 10.19 -3.70
CA GLU A 33 8.69 9.80 -2.49
C GLU A 33 9.39 10.25 -1.20
N ALA A 34 10.70 10.46 -1.24
CA ALA A 34 11.48 10.76 -0.04
C ALA A 34 11.34 12.22 0.39
N GLY A 35 11.26 13.15 -0.55
CA GLY A 35 11.06 14.57 -0.30
C GLY A 35 9.84 14.86 0.57
N PRO A 36 8.63 14.51 0.13
CA PRO A 36 7.41 14.70 0.93
C PRO A 36 7.44 13.99 2.29
N LYS A 37 7.98 12.77 2.37
CA LYS A 37 8.14 12.05 3.65
C LYS A 37 9.00 12.80 4.67
N ARG A 38 9.94 13.64 4.21
CA ARG A 38 10.74 14.50 5.08
C ARG A 38 10.06 15.84 5.37
N SER A 39 9.67 16.58 4.32
CA SER A 39 9.18 17.96 4.43
C SER A 39 7.78 18.10 5.02
N MET A 40 6.92 17.08 4.84
CA MET A 40 5.56 17.07 5.34
C MET A 40 5.37 16.18 6.59
N ARG A 41 6.45 15.70 7.21
CA ARG A 41 6.38 14.76 8.33
C ARG A 41 5.51 15.25 9.49
N GLU A 42 5.56 16.54 9.80
CA GLU A 42 4.78 17.18 10.86
C GLU A 42 3.27 17.18 10.58
N GLN A 43 2.86 17.05 9.32
CA GLN A 43 1.45 16.95 8.93
C GLN A 43 0.87 15.54 9.19
N GLY A 44 1.70 14.57 9.56
CA GLY A 44 1.30 13.21 9.88
C GLY A 44 1.30 12.27 8.67
N ALA A 45 1.26 10.95 8.97
CA ALA A 45 1.39 9.92 7.97
C ALA A 45 0.21 9.89 6.96
N GLU A 46 -1.00 10.24 7.40
CA GLU A 46 -2.18 10.28 6.52
C GLU A 46 -2.05 11.34 5.44
N ALA A 47 -1.67 12.56 5.82
CA ALA A 47 -1.47 13.66 4.87
C ALA A 47 -0.38 13.33 3.85
N VAL A 48 0.71 12.73 4.30
CA VAL A 48 1.83 12.35 3.42
C VAL A 48 1.44 11.18 2.50
N ALA A 49 0.76 10.16 3.00
CA ALA A 49 0.29 9.03 2.18
C ALA A 49 -0.70 9.50 1.10
N LEU A 50 -1.65 10.38 1.44
CA LEU A 50 -2.58 10.99 0.48
C LEU A 50 -1.83 11.82 -0.56
N HIS A 51 -0.91 12.68 -0.13
CA HIS A 51 -0.10 13.49 -1.06
C HIS A 51 0.64 12.60 -2.08
N LEU A 52 1.31 11.54 -1.61
CA LEU A 52 2.03 10.62 -2.47
C LEU A 52 1.11 9.82 -3.40
N ALA A 53 -0.07 9.41 -2.91
CA ALA A 53 -1.07 8.76 -3.75
C ALA A 53 -1.55 9.67 -4.89
N HIS A 54 -1.85 10.94 -4.59
CA HIS A 54 -2.22 11.95 -5.59
C HIS A 54 -1.09 12.21 -6.58
N ALA A 55 0.14 12.39 -6.10
CA ALA A 55 1.31 12.62 -6.93
C ALA A 55 1.54 11.44 -7.92
N LYS A 56 1.37 10.19 -7.44
CA LYS A 56 1.46 9.00 -8.30
C LYS A 56 0.39 8.98 -9.38
N ALA A 57 -0.87 9.28 -9.01
CA ALA A 57 -1.96 9.31 -9.98
C ALA A 57 -1.78 10.42 -11.03
N ALA A 58 -1.20 11.56 -10.65
CA ALA A 58 -0.98 12.68 -11.55
C ALA A 58 0.25 12.49 -12.47
N ALA A 59 1.22 11.65 -12.08
CA ALA A 59 2.50 11.49 -12.79
C ALA A 59 2.47 10.48 -13.95
N VAL A 60 1.39 9.69 -14.08
CA VAL A 60 1.33 8.67 -15.14
C VAL A 60 0.63 9.17 -16.38
N ASP A 61 1.16 8.78 -17.54
CA ASP A 61 0.51 8.99 -18.82
C ASP A 61 -0.66 8.02 -18.99
N HIS A 62 -1.78 8.50 -19.54
CA HIS A 62 -3.01 7.71 -19.70
C HIS A 62 -3.86 8.28 -20.87
N ALA A 63 -4.75 7.44 -21.40
CA ALA A 63 -5.74 7.88 -22.39
C ALA A 63 -6.69 8.92 -21.78
N ASP A 64 -7.20 9.82 -22.63
CA ASP A 64 -8.18 10.80 -22.18
C ASP A 64 -9.43 10.10 -21.62
N GLY A 65 -9.91 10.56 -20.47
CA GLY A 65 -11.05 9.97 -19.76
C GLY A 65 -10.75 8.70 -18.95
N ALA A 66 -9.50 8.19 -18.95
CA ALA A 66 -9.10 7.07 -18.09
C ALA A 66 -9.28 7.41 -16.61
N LEU A 67 -9.60 6.38 -15.81
CA LEU A 67 -9.57 6.44 -14.35
C LEU A 67 -8.22 5.95 -13.84
N VAL A 68 -7.54 6.81 -13.10
CA VAL A 68 -6.21 6.50 -12.56
C VAL A 68 -6.30 6.26 -11.05
N ILE A 69 -5.91 5.06 -10.62
CA ILE A 69 -5.76 4.68 -9.20
C ILE A 69 -4.34 5.01 -8.77
N GLY A 70 -4.19 5.95 -7.82
CA GLY A 70 -2.96 6.18 -7.09
C GLY A 70 -3.06 5.61 -5.68
N ALA A 71 -1.96 5.07 -5.14
CA ALA A 71 -1.93 4.58 -3.77
C ALA A 71 -0.54 4.68 -3.14
N ASP A 72 -0.51 4.99 -1.84
CA ASP A 72 0.71 4.94 -1.03
C ASP A 72 0.45 4.32 0.34
N GLN A 73 1.51 3.83 0.99
CA GLN A 73 1.42 3.20 2.30
C GLN A 73 2.63 3.57 3.17
N ILE A 74 2.36 3.95 4.40
CA ILE A 74 3.36 4.28 5.41
C ILE A 74 3.13 3.41 6.65
N LEU A 75 4.13 2.65 7.07
CA LEU A 75 4.11 1.93 8.34
C LEU A 75 4.54 2.86 9.46
N VAL A 76 3.73 2.94 10.52
CA VAL A 76 3.98 3.75 11.71
C VAL A 76 4.01 2.87 12.96
N CYS A 77 5.10 2.91 13.72
CA CYS A 77 5.24 2.26 15.01
C CYS A 77 5.86 3.22 16.02
N GLU A 78 5.16 3.54 17.08
CA GLU A 78 5.62 4.46 18.14
C GLU A 78 6.16 5.79 17.58
N GLY A 79 5.47 6.35 16.58
CA GLY A 79 5.86 7.60 15.90
C GLY A 79 6.99 7.46 14.87
N ALA A 80 7.68 6.31 14.83
CA ALA A 80 8.67 6.03 13.79
C ALA A 80 8.00 5.54 12.51
N TRP A 81 8.48 5.99 11.35
CA TRP A 81 8.06 5.52 10.04
C TRP A 81 9.08 4.52 9.49
N PHE A 82 8.57 3.44 8.90
CA PHE A 82 9.39 2.39 8.30
C PHE A 82 9.20 2.39 6.79
N GLY A 83 10.31 2.39 6.08
CA GLY A 83 10.32 2.22 4.63
C GLY A 83 10.47 0.76 4.21
N LYS A 84 10.72 0.58 2.91
CA LYS A 84 11.21 -0.68 2.38
C LYS A 84 12.68 -0.81 2.76
N PRO A 85 13.12 -1.96 3.28
CA PRO A 85 14.51 -2.16 3.65
C PRO A 85 15.40 -2.26 2.40
N ALA A 86 16.61 -1.70 2.48
CA ALA A 86 17.60 -1.77 1.41
C ALA A 86 18.26 -3.16 1.27
N GLY A 87 18.12 -4.01 2.32
CA GLY A 87 18.70 -5.36 2.33
C GLY A 87 18.23 -6.16 3.53
N LEU A 88 18.60 -7.46 3.58
CA LEU A 88 18.16 -8.38 4.65
C LEU A 88 18.62 -7.95 6.05
N GLY A 89 19.76 -7.27 6.17
CA GLY A 89 20.23 -6.72 7.45
C GLY A 89 19.28 -5.67 8.01
N GLU A 90 18.85 -4.71 7.17
CA GLU A 90 17.86 -3.69 7.55
C GLU A 90 16.48 -4.31 7.77
N ALA A 91 16.11 -5.31 6.96
CA ALA A 91 14.88 -6.07 7.15
C ALA A 91 14.83 -6.72 8.54
N ARG A 92 15.92 -7.35 8.97
CA ARG A 92 16.06 -7.94 10.31
C ARG A 92 15.91 -6.88 11.41
N GLU A 93 16.52 -5.72 11.23
CA GLU A 93 16.42 -4.63 12.21
C GLU A 93 15.00 -4.04 12.26
N HIS A 94 14.30 -3.92 11.13
CA HIS A 94 12.89 -3.55 11.11
C HIS A 94 12.06 -4.51 11.95
N LEU A 95 12.18 -5.83 11.74
CA LEU A 95 11.43 -6.83 12.49
C LEU A 95 11.77 -6.83 13.99
N ARG A 96 13.03 -6.61 14.36
CA ARG A 96 13.45 -6.43 15.76
C ARG A 96 12.76 -5.25 16.43
N ARG A 97 12.63 -4.13 15.71
CA ARG A 97 11.97 -2.92 16.23
C ARG A 97 10.45 -3.06 16.29
N LEU A 98 9.85 -3.90 15.46
CA LEU A 98 8.40 -4.14 15.41
C LEU A 98 7.95 -5.26 16.36
N ARG A 99 8.82 -6.20 16.73
CA ARG A 99 8.46 -7.36 17.58
C ARG A 99 7.84 -6.94 18.92
N GLY A 100 6.74 -7.62 19.28
CA GLY A 100 5.98 -7.36 20.50
C GLY A 100 5.22 -6.03 20.51
N ARG A 101 5.19 -5.30 19.39
CA ARG A 101 4.55 -3.98 19.30
C ARG A 101 3.35 -3.97 18.38
N MET A 102 2.44 -3.08 18.70
CA MET A 102 1.38 -2.65 17.78
C MET A 102 1.95 -1.62 16.81
N HIS A 103 1.62 -1.76 15.55
CA HIS A 103 1.92 -0.75 14.53
C HIS A 103 0.75 -0.62 13.56
N THR A 104 0.73 0.44 12.80
CA THR A 104 -0.32 0.73 11.81
C THR A 104 0.26 0.87 10.41
N LEU A 105 -0.55 0.51 9.44
CA LEU A 105 -0.29 0.77 8.02
C LEU A 105 -1.24 1.86 7.53
N VAL A 106 -0.75 3.09 7.44
CA VAL A 106 -1.52 4.20 6.87
C VAL A 106 -1.53 4.05 5.36
N THR A 107 -2.66 3.62 4.82
CA THR A 107 -2.82 3.25 3.40
C THR A 107 -3.80 4.18 2.72
N ALA A 108 -3.29 5.03 1.83
CA ALA A 108 -4.08 5.96 1.04
C ALA A 108 -4.35 5.40 -0.37
N VAL A 109 -5.56 5.62 -0.86
CA VAL A 109 -5.96 5.36 -2.24
C VAL A 109 -6.74 6.54 -2.79
N VAL A 110 -6.50 6.88 -4.05
CA VAL A 110 -7.17 7.98 -4.75
C VAL A 110 -7.63 7.56 -6.14
N LEU A 111 -8.69 8.19 -6.64
CA LEU A 111 -9.11 8.12 -8.03
C LEU A 111 -8.92 9.47 -8.69
N HIS A 112 -8.31 9.50 -9.86
CA HIS A 112 -8.19 10.67 -10.72
C HIS A 112 -8.87 10.42 -12.06
N ARG A 113 -9.37 11.48 -12.68
CA ARG A 113 -9.81 11.54 -14.09
C ARG A 113 -9.42 12.89 -14.67
N HIS A 114 -8.93 12.91 -15.90
CA HIS A 114 -8.43 14.13 -16.54
C HIS A 114 -7.41 14.90 -15.68
N GLY A 115 -6.53 14.18 -14.98
CA GLY A 115 -5.54 14.77 -14.07
C GLY A 115 -6.10 15.41 -12.80
N ARG A 116 -7.40 15.27 -12.52
CA ARG A 116 -8.07 15.86 -11.34
C ARG A 116 -8.52 14.78 -10.35
N PRO A 117 -8.40 15.04 -9.04
CA PRO A 117 -8.94 14.16 -8.02
C PRO A 117 -10.47 14.05 -8.14
N LEU A 118 -10.99 12.82 -8.11
CA LEU A 118 -12.41 12.53 -8.00
C LEU A 118 -12.79 12.05 -6.60
N TRP A 119 -11.92 11.25 -6.01
CA TRP A 119 -12.17 10.61 -4.72
C TRP A 119 -10.87 10.23 -4.05
N SER A 120 -10.90 10.14 -2.72
CA SER A 120 -9.78 9.67 -1.90
C SER A 120 -10.28 8.95 -0.66
N HIS A 121 -9.48 8.01 -0.14
CA HIS A 121 -9.74 7.30 1.11
C HIS A 121 -8.43 6.93 1.80
N VAL A 122 -8.45 6.90 3.13
CA VAL A 122 -7.34 6.39 3.96
C VAL A 122 -7.88 5.30 4.88
N ALA A 123 -7.24 4.15 4.85
CA ALA A 123 -7.43 3.07 5.81
C ALA A 123 -6.20 2.95 6.71
N VAL A 124 -6.44 2.61 7.98
CA VAL A 124 -5.38 2.50 9.00
C VAL A 124 -5.47 1.15 9.72
N PRO A 125 -5.25 0.02 9.03
CA PRO A 125 -5.21 -1.28 9.69
C PRO A 125 -4.11 -1.32 10.75
N ALA A 126 -4.38 -2.03 11.85
CA ALA A 126 -3.48 -2.19 12.98
C ALA A 126 -3.03 -3.66 13.11
N LEU A 127 -1.75 -3.85 13.33
CA LEU A 127 -1.14 -5.19 13.43
C LEU A 127 -0.30 -5.28 14.70
N ARG A 128 -0.48 -6.35 15.48
CA ARG A 128 0.38 -6.65 16.62
C ARG A 128 1.34 -7.77 16.26
N MET A 129 2.62 -7.46 16.25
CA MET A 129 3.65 -8.48 16.06
C MET A 129 3.90 -9.23 17.37
N ARG A 130 4.10 -10.54 17.28
CA ARG A 130 4.47 -11.42 18.41
C ARG A 130 5.79 -10.98 19.02
N ALA A 131 6.00 -11.34 20.31
CA ALA A 131 7.29 -11.22 20.98
C ALA A 131 8.25 -12.32 20.46
N LEU A 132 8.89 -12.07 19.34
CA LEU A 132 9.72 -13.01 18.60
C LEU A 132 11.15 -13.08 19.15
N SER A 133 11.78 -14.26 19.11
CA SER A 133 13.22 -14.38 19.23
C SER A 133 13.93 -13.96 17.93
N ASP A 134 15.23 -13.66 18.00
CA ASP A 134 16.04 -13.41 16.81
C ASP A 134 16.04 -14.61 15.86
N ALA A 135 16.09 -15.84 16.42
CA ALA A 135 16.02 -17.06 15.62
C ALA A 135 14.68 -17.20 14.83
N ALA A 136 13.56 -16.79 15.44
CA ALA A 136 12.27 -16.79 14.75
C ALA A 136 12.22 -15.74 13.62
N ILE A 137 12.80 -14.55 13.83
CA ILE A 137 12.94 -13.53 12.80
C ILE A 137 13.81 -14.07 11.64
N ASP A 138 14.95 -14.64 11.95
CA ASP A 138 15.88 -15.18 10.95
C ASP A 138 15.23 -16.31 10.13
N ALA A 139 14.44 -17.18 10.77
CA ALA A 139 13.73 -18.26 10.10
C ALA A 139 12.69 -17.72 9.08
N VAL A 140 11.90 -16.71 9.46
CA VAL A 140 10.92 -16.10 8.54
C VAL A 140 11.61 -15.36 7.39
N LEU A 141 12.68 -14.60 7.67
CA LEU A 141 13.45 -13.94 6.63
C LEU A 141 14.10 -14.94 5.66
N ALA A 142 14.57 -16.08 6.15
CA ALA A 142 15.13 -17.14 5.29
C ALA A 142 14.05 -17.76 4.37
N GLN A 143 12.82 -17.92 4.86
CA GLN A 143 11.70 -18.44 4.07
C GLN A 143 11.21 -17.44 3.01
N ASP A 144 11.10 -16.16 3.37
CA ASP A 144 10.58 -15.12 2.47
C ASP A 144 11.66 -14.60 1.51
N GLY A 145 12.92 -14.73 1.91
CA GLY A 145 14.08 -14.32 1.11
C GLY A 145 14.03 -12.84 0.71
N PRO A 146 14.55 -12.48 -0.48
CA PRO A 146 14.55 -11.10 -0.96
C PRO A 146 13.16 -10.48 -1.17
N ALA A 147 12.10 -11.30 -1.21
CA ALA A 147 10.74 -10.80 -1.43
C ALA A 147 10.26 -9.86 -0.32
N CYS A 148 10.72 -10.05 0.94
CA CYS A 148 10.42 -9.16 2.06
C CYS A 148 10.91 -7.71 1.85
N LEU A 149 11.90 -7.49 0.97
CA LEU A 149 12.44 -6.17 0.67
C LEU A 149 11.48 -5.29 -0.15
N SER A 150 10.45 -5.90 -0.73
CA SER A 150 9.44 -5.20 -1.54
C SER A 150 8.39 -4.46 -0.72
N THR A 151 8.33 -4.68 0.60
CA THR A 151 7.28 -4.19 1.51
C THR A 151 7.82 -3.28 2.60
N VAL A 152 7.00 -2.33 3.06
CA VAL A 152 7.29 -1.55 4.27
C VAL A 152 7.30 -2.47 5.49
N GLY A 153 8.29 -2.29 6.39
CA GLY A 153 8.40 -3.13 7.60
C GLY A 153 8.99 -4.53 7.37
N ALA A 154 9.38 -4.89 6.16
CA ALA A 154 10.09 -6.13 5.83
C ALA A 154 9.30 -7.44 6.08
N TYR A 155 7.99 -7.41 5.94
CA TYR A 155 7.15 -8.62 5.99
C TYR A 155 6.12 -8.63 4.87
N ARG A 156 5.80 -9.82 4.38
CA ARG A 156 4.68 -10.06 3.45
C ARG A 156 3.62 -10.90 4.15
N ILE A 157 2.45 -10.30 4.33
CA ILE A 157 1.35 -10.96 5.06
C ILE A 157 0.70 -12.07 4.21
N GLU A 158 0.81 -11.97 2.90
CA GLU A 158 0.39 -13.01 1.94
C GLU A 158 1.40 -14.16 1.82
N GLY A 159 2.49 -14.12 2.58
CA GLY A 159 3.55 -15.11 2.61
C GLY A 159 3.92 -15.55 4.02
N PRO A 160 5.15 -16.07 4.24
CA PRO A 160 5.62 -16.50 5.56
C PRO A 160 5.53 -15.43 6.65
N GLY A 161 5.56 -14.15 6.26
CA GLY A 161 5.46 -13.01 7.17
C GLY A 161 4.19 -12.97 8.02
N VAL A 162 3.11 -13.65 7.61
CA VAL A 162 1.89 -13.74 8.43
C VAL A 162 2.15 -14.40 9.79
N GLN A 163 3.12 -15.31 9.89
CA GLN A 163 3.49 -16.00 11.14
C GLN A 163 4.09 -15.07 12.21
N LEU A 164 4.48 -13.86 11.82
CA LEU A 164 5.03 -12.85 12.73
C LEU A 164 3.96 -12.22 13.63
N PHE A 165 2.66 -12.37 13.30
CA PHE A 165 1.57 -11.63 13.93
C PHE A 165 0.75 -12.50 14.89
N GLU A 166 0.25 -11.87 15.96
CA GLU A 166 -0.72 -12.45 16.89
C GLU A 166 -2.11 -11.81 16.77
N HIS A 167 -2.18 -10.59 16.21
CA HIS A 167 -3.44 -9.89 16.02
C HIS A 167 -3.36 -8.96 14.81
N ILE A 168 -4.43 -8.91 14.04
CA ILE A 168 -4.60 -8.06 12.87
C ILE A 168 -6.01 -7.50 12.89
N GLU A 169 -6.13 -6.18 12.76
CA GLU A 169 -7.40 -5.46 12.69
C GLU A 169 -7.44 -4.62 11.42
N GLY A 170 -8.57 -4.66 10.71
CA GLY A 170 -8.79 -3.89 9.49
C GLY A 170 -8.95 -4.77 8.24
N GLU A 171 -9.13 -4.12 7.11
CA GLU A 171 -9.36 -4.77 5.82
C GLU A 171 -8.06 -5.38 5.27
N TRP A 172 -8.09 -6.69 4.96
CA TRP A 172 -6.92 -7.40 4.43
C TRP A 172 -6.30 -6.76 3.19
N PRO A 173 -7.07 -6.33 2.17
CA PRO A 173 -6.53 -5.63 1.01
C PRO A 173 -5.86 -4.30 1.37
N ALA A 174 -6.31 -3.59 2.42
CA ALA A 174 -5.67 -2.37 2.87
C ALA A 174 -4.27 -2.64 3.45
N ILE A 175 -4.07 -3.79 4.11
CA ILE A 175 -2.76 -4.23 4.57
C ILE A 175 -1.83 -4.50 3.38
N LEU A 176 -2.35 -5.08 2.31
CA LEU A 176 -1.63 -5.29 1.05
C LEU A 176 -1.37 -3.99 0.26
N GLY A 177 -1.84 -2.86 0.79
CA GLY A 177 -1.58 -1.53 0.26
C GLY A 177 -2.67 -0.94 -0.63
N LEU A 178 -3.88 -1.55 -0.64
CA LEU A 178 -5.02 -1.04 -1.41
C LEU A 178 -6.35 -1.30 -0.68
N PRO A 179 -6.99 -0.28 -0.06
CA PRO A 179 -8.33 -0.40 0.52
C PRO A 179 -9.35 -0.72 -0.57
N LEU A 180 -9.70 -2.01 -0.73
CA LEU A 180 -10.44 -2.49 -1.89
C LEU A 180 -11.92 -2.14 -1.83
N LEU A 181 -12.60 -2.40 -0.72
CA LEU A 181 -14.05 -2.18 -0.63
C LEU A 181 -14.45 -0.72 -0.81
N PRO A 182 -13.77 0.26 -0.17
CA PRO A 182 -14.00 1.68 -0.44
C PRO A 182 -13.72 2.08 -1.91
N LEU A 183 -12.66 1.52 -2.51
CA LEU A 183 -12.33 1.76 -3.90
C LEU A 183 -13.41 1.23 -4.85
N LEU A 184 -13.93 0.01 -4.63
CA LEU A 184 -15.01 -0.58 -5.42
C LEU A 184 -16.31 0.23 -5.29
N ALA A 185 -16.63 0.75 -4.10
CA ALA A 185 -17.76 1.64 -3.91
C ALA A 185 -17.59 2.93 -4.74
N ALA A 186 -16.45 3.59 -4.64
CA ALA A 186 -16.15 4.80 -5.41
C ALA A 186 -16.20 4.55 -6.93
N LEU A 187 -15.73 3.39 -7.40
CA LEU A 187 -15.81 3.02 -8.81
C LEU A 187 -17.26 2.85 -9.27
N ARG A 188 -18.16 2.24 -8.47
CA ARG A 188 -19.59 2.12 -8.79
C ARG A 188 -20.28 3.46 -8.89
N ASP A 189 -19.93 4.41 -8.03
CA ASP A 189 -20.49 5.76 -8.00
C ASP A 189 -19.92 6.68 -9.08
N THR A 190 -18.88 6.23 -9.81
CA THR A 190 -18.21 7.04 -10.83
C THR A 190 -18.93 6.89 -12.19
N PRO A 191 -19.44 7.99 -12.80
CA PRO A 191 -20.11 7.92 -14.10
C PRO A 191 -19.22 7.35 -15.21
N GLY A 192 -19.80 6.50 -16.07
CA GLY A 192 -19.11 5.91 -17.21
C GLY A 192 -18.25 4.68 -16.90
N VAL A 193 -18.36 4.12 -15.72
CA VAL A 193 -17.64 2.90 -15.27
C VAL A 193 -18.51 1.64 -15.43
N ALA A 194 -19.71 1.77 -15.97
CA ALA A 194 -20.59 0.66 -16.28
C ALA A 194 -19.85 -0.41 -17.12
N GLY A 195 -19.79 -1.64 -16.60
CA GLY A 195 -19.07 -2.76 -17.23
C GLY A 195 -17.68 -3.05 -16.69
N LEU A 196 -17.12 -2.21 -15.80
CA LEU A 196 -15.91 -2.56 -15.02
C LEU A 196 -16.24 -3.42 -13.81
N LEU A 197 -17.46 -3.32 -13.29
CA LEU A 197 -17.94 -4.05 -12.10
C LEU A 197 -19.28 -4.72 -12.42
N PRO A 198 -19.57 -5.88 -11.84
CA PRO A 198 -20.92 -6.45 -11.88
C PRO A 198 -21.90 -5.52 -11.16
N ASN A 199 -23.13 -5.42 -11.72
CA ASN A 199 -24.24 -4.69 -11.13
C ASN A 199 -24.75 -5.40 -9.88
#